data_27dc5c16f8a85679715f2c1090e36745
#
_entry.id   27dc5c16f8a85679715f2c1090e36745
#
_cell.length_a   1.000
_cell.length_b   1.000
_cell.length_c   1.000
_cell.angle_alpha   90.00
_cell.angle_beta   90.00
_cell.angle_gamma   90.00
#
_symmetry.space_group_name_H-M   'P 1'
#
loop_
_entity.id
_entity.type
_entity.pdbx_description
1 polymer ?
#
loop_
_entity_poly.entity_id
_entity_poly.type
_entity_poly.pdbx_seq_one_letter_code
_entity_poly.pdbx_strand_id
1 'polypeptide(L)'
;FVRYPGLPGDAYYERAQKYMPDGTCGVVSFGFNGGRAAAEQFMKNLHVAQIATHVADARTCCLHPANATHRQMNDAELAAAGVEPDMVRLSCGIESTEDLLADVEQALATL
;
A
#
# COMPACT_ATOMS: atom_id res chain seq x y z
N PHE A 1 1.59 -7.45 7.48
CA PHE A 1 0.18 -7.61 7.06
C PHE A 1 -0.01 -7.14 5.62
N VAL A 2 -1.05 -7.67 4.97
CA VAL A 2 -1.58 -7.17 3.69
C VAL A 2 -3.10 -7.00 3.85
N ARG A 3 -3.64 -5.87 3.41
CA ARG A 3 -5.09 -5.58 3.38
C ARG A 3 -5.52 -5.30 1.95
N TYR A 4 -6.25 -6.24 1.40
CA TYR A 4 -6.83 -6.14 0.07
C TYR A 4 -8.10 -7.00 -0.02
N PRO A 5 -9.26 -6.42 -0.29
CA PRO A 5 -10.53 -7.14 -0.23
C PRO A 5 -10.69 -8.22 -1.32
N GLY A 6 -9.84 -8.22 -2.34
CA GLY A 6 -9.76 -9.28 -3.34
C GLY A 6 -8.89 -10.48 -2.93
N LEU A 7 -8.22 -10.42 -1.78
CA LEU A 7 -7.36 -11.49 -1.29
C LEU A 7 -8.18 -12.47 -0.45
N PRO A 8 -8.20 -13.78 -0.80
CA PRO A 8 -8.82 -14.80 0.06
C PRO A 8 -8.26 -14.75 1.48
N GLY A 9 -9.15 -14.65 2.48
CA GLY A 9 -8.78 -14.51 3.88
C GLY A 9 -8.76 -13.07 4.40
N ASP A 10 -8.89 -12.05 3.55
CA ASP A 10 -9.15 -10.68 3.99
C ASP A 10 -10.52 -10.59 4.68
N ALA A 11 -10.64 -9.76 5.72
CA ALA A 11 -11.86 -9.61 6.51
C ALA A 11 -13.07 -9.17 5.68
N TYR A 12 -12.85 -8.55 4.52
CA TYR A 12 -13.88 -8.05 3.63
C TYR A 12 -14.04 -8.85 2.33
N TYR A 13 -13.31 -9.96 2.17
CA TYR A 13 -13.30 -10.76 0.96
C TYR A 13 -14.70 -11.19 0.52
N GLU A 14 -15.46 -11.83 1.41
CA GLU A 14 -16.85 -12.29 1.14
C GLU A 14 -17.76 -11.13 0.69
N ARG A 15 -17.60 -9.98 1.34
CA ARG A 15 -18.37 -8.78 1.00
C ARG A 15 -17.97 -8.22 -0.37
N ALA A 16 -16.69 -8.23 -0.68
CA ALA A 16 -16.17 -7.82 -1.98
C ALA A 16 -16.68 -8.74 -3.10
N GLN A 17 -16.66 -10.06 -2.91
CA GLN A 17 -17.23 -11.00 -3.87
C GLN A 17 -18.72 -10.77 -4.13
N LYS A 18 -19.46 -10.38 -3.09
CA LYS A 18 -20.91 -10.10 -3.22
C LYS A 18 -21.20 -8.82 -4.01
N TYR A 19 -20.45 -7.75 -3.76
CA TYR A 19 -20.77 -6.42 -4.31
C TYR A 19 -19.89 -6.03 -5.51
N MET A 20 -18.77 -6.67 -5.69
CA MET A 20 -17.78 -6.40 -6.75
C MET A 20 -17.26 -7.72 -7.35
N PRO A 21 -18.16 -8.56 -7.91
CA PRO A 21 -17.79 -9.91 -8.37
C PRO A 21 -16.79 -9.91 -9.54
N ASP A 22 -16.79 -8.83 -10.34
CA ASP A 22 -15.93 -8.69 -11.53
C ASP A 22 -14.58 -8.03 -11.23
N GLY A 23 -14.28 -7.76 -9.98
CA GLY A 23 -13.04 -7.14 -9.52
C GLY A 23 -13.27 -6.10 -8.43
N THR A 24 -12.29 -5.94 -7.57
CA THR A 24 -12.33 -5.01 -6.45
C THR A 24 -11.68 -3.66 -6.82
N CYS A 25 -10.96 -3.05 -5.89
CA CYS A 25 -10.25 -1.79 -6.14
C CYS A 25 -8.79 -2.02 -6.57
N GLY A 26 -8.16 -0.99 -7.14
CA GLY A 26 -6.73 -0.96 -7.46
C GLY A 26 -5.85 -0.47 -6.28
N VAL A 27 -6.34 -0.56 -5.05
CA VAL A 27 -5.62 -0.08 -3.86
C VAL A 27 -5.32 -1.25 -2.93
N VAL A 28 -4.05 -1.40 -2.55
CA VAL A 28 -3.59 -2.35 -1.55
C VAL A 28 -2.83 -1.62 -0.44
N SER A 29 -3.05 -2.02 0.82
CA SER A 29 -2.28 -1.53 1.97
C SER A 29 -1.53 -2.68 2.62
N PHE A 30 -0.28 -2.45 2.98
CA PHE A 30 0.56 -3.46 3.61
C PHE A 30 1.57 -2.82 4.55
N GLY A 31 2.12 -3.61 5.45
CA GLY A 31 3.14 -3.18 6.40
C GLY A 31 4.29 -4.17 6.51
N PHE A 32 5.34 -3.76 7.21
CA PHE A 32 6.63 -4.45 7.25
C PHE A 32 7.02 -4.86 8.66
N ASN A 33 7.66 -6.00 8.81
CA ASN A 33 8.21 -6.45 10.09
C ASN A 33 9.32 -5.53 10.63
N GLY A 34 9.98 -4.78 9.76
CA GLY A 34 11.00 -3.78 10.13
C GLY A 34 10.43 -2.41 10.54
N GLY A 35 9.11 -2.28 10.66
CA GLY A 35 8.45 -1.05 11.08
C GLY A 35 8.61 0.10 10.10
N ARG A 36 8.53 1.33 10.61
CA ARG A 36 8.61 2.58 9.83
C ARG A 36 9.86 2.68 8.96
N ALA A 37 11.01 2.25 9.47
CA ALA A 37 12.28 2.32 8.74
C ALA A 37 12.26 1.42 7.49
N ALA A 38 11.67 0.24 7.58
CA ALA A 38 11.52 -0.66 6.44
C ALA A 38 10.55 -0.09 5.40
N ALA A 39 9.44 0.52 5.82
CA ALA A 39 8.52 1.21 4.92
C ALA A 39 9.21 2.35 4.15
N GLU A 40 10.00 3.16 4.83
CA GLU A 40 10.77 4.23 4.21
C GLU A 40 11.81 3.70 3.23
N GLN A 41 12.53 2.64 3.60
CA GLN A 41 13.53 2.02 2.73
C GLN A 41 12.88 1.41 1.49
N PHE A 42 11.79 0.69 1.64
CA PHE A 42 11.01 0.17 0.52
C PHE A 42 10.65 1.28 -0.48
N MET A 43 10.03 2.36 0.03
CA MET A 43 9.59 3.46 -0.83
C MET A 43 10.73 4.16 -1.56
N LYS A 44 11.90 4.32 -0.92
CA LYS A 44 13.09 4.94 -1.54
C LYS A 44 13.65 4.12 -2.71
N ASN A 45 13.38 2.83 -2.73
CA ASN A 45 13.88 1.92 -3.76
C ASN A 45 12.86 1.61 -4.87
N LEU A 46 11.68 2.22 -4.85
CA LEU A 46 10.73 2.14 -5.96
C LEU A 46 11.24 2.98 -7.15
N HIS A 47 11.18 2.41 -8.35
CA HIS A 47 11.64 3.04 -9.58
C HIS A 47 10.48 3.40 -10.53
N VAL A 48 9.41 2.63 -10.50
CA VAL A 48 8.21 2.81 -11.35
C VAL A 48 7.11 3.53 -10.56
N ALA A 49 6.77 3.02 -9.37
CA ALA A 49 5.76 3.62 -8.52
C ALA A 49 6.20 5.00 -8.00
N GLN A 50 5.33 5.99 -8.15
CA GLN A 50 5.61 7.36 -7.73
C GLN A 50 5.23 7.58 -6.25
N ILE A 51 6.04 8.33 -5.51
CA ILE A 51 5.70 8.74 -4.14
C ILE A 51 4.71 9.91 -4.23
N ALA A 52 3.43 9.61 -4.07
CA ALA A 52 2.35 10.59 -4.17
C ALA A 52 1.12 10.17 -3.36
N THR A 53 0.29 11.14 -3.00
CA THR A 53 -0.95 10.92 -2.24
C THR A 53 -2.13 10.50 -3.12
N HIS A 54 -1.95 10.44 -4.43
CA HIS A 54 -3.01 10.21 -5.41
C HIS A 54 -3.60 8.80 -5.30
N VAL A 55 -4.86 8.69 -5.69
CA VAL A 55 -5.61 7.44 -5.84
C VAL A 55 -6.27 7.46 -7.21
N ALA A 56 -6.30 6.31 -7.88
CA ALA A 56 -6.87 6.17 -9.23
C ALA A 56 -6.21 7.09 -10.28
N ASP A 57 -4.93 7.38 -10.11
CA ASP A 57 -4.10 8.01 -11.14
C ASP A 57 -3.70 6.96 -12.19
N ALA A 58 -3.39 7.40 -13.41
CA ALA A 58 -2.86 6.51 -14.44
C ALA A 58 -1.48 5.93 -14.05
N ARG A 59 -0.75 6.61 -13.18
CA ARG A 59 0.51 6.16 -12.60
C ARG A 59 0.27 5.44 -11.28
N THR A 60 1.03 4.40 -11.02
CA THR A 60 1.06 3.76 -9.71
C THR A 60 1.63 4.73 -8.68
N CYS A 61 0.89 4.97 -7.61
CA CYS A 61 1.26 5.88 -6.53
C CYS A 61 1.41 5.13 -5.21
N CYS A 62 2.51 5.41 -4.52
CA CYS A 62 2.85 4.83 -3.24
C CYS A 62 2.84 5.92 -2.15
N LEU A 63 2.17 5.67 -1.05
CA LEU A 63 2.04 6.59 0.08
C LEU A 63 2.40 5.89 1.38
N HIS A 64 3.20 6.55 2.22
CA HIS A 64 3.39 6.20 3.63
C HIS A 64 2.57 7.18 4.49
N PRO A 65 1.34 6.81 4.92
CA PRO A 65 0.43 7.75 5.57
C PRO A 65 1.01 8.40 6.83
N ALA A 66 1.70 7.60 7.67
CA ALA A 66 2.28 8.09 8.92
C ALA A 66 3.31 9.22 8.72
N ASN A 67 4.05 9.20 7.61
CA ASN A 67 5.07 10.23 7.30
C ASN A 67 4.57 11.33 6.36
N ALA A 68 3.38 11.19 5.80
CA ALA A 68 2.82 12.14 4.84
C ALA A 68 1.52 12.76 5.32
N THR A 69 0.38 12.13 5.03
CA THR A 69 -0.95 12.69 5.30
C THR A 69 -1.30 12.74 6.80
N HIS A 70 -0.68 11.90 7.62
CA HIS A 70 -0.92 11.80 9.07
C HIS A 70 0.33 12.17 9.90
N ARG A 71 1.30 12.86 9.31
CA ARG A 71 2.60 13.19 9.95
C ARG A 71 2.51 14.00 11.24
N GLN A 72 1.37 14.62 11.52
CA GLN A 72 1.13 15.40 12.75
C GLN A 72 0.63 14.52 13.90
N MET A 73 0.27 13.26 13.65
CA MET A 73 -0.23 12.32 14.63
C MET A 73 0.93 11.57 15.30
N ASN A 74 0.82 11.37 16.62
CA ASN A 74 1.68 10.41 17.33
C ASN A 74 1.20 8.97 17.10
N ASP A 75 1.97 7.97 17.54
CA ASP A 75 1.68 6.56 17.26
C ASP A 75 0.35 6.08 17.90
N ALA A 76 -0.07 6.66 19.03
CA ALA A 76 -1.36 6.35 19.66
C ALA A 76 -2.54 6.90 18.83
N GLU A 77 -2.39 8.10 18.30
CA GLU A 77 -3.39 8.72 17.41
C GLU A 77 -3.46 7.99 16.07
N LEU A 78 -2.32 7.57 15.52
CA LEU A 78 -2.27 6.73 14.31
C LEU A 78 -3.01 5.41 14.53
N ALA A 79 -2.74 4.72 15.64
CA ALA A 79 -3.43 3.47 15.98
C ALA A 79 -4.95 3.66 16.11
N ALA A 80 -5.40 4.75 16.77
CA ALA A 80 -6.80 5.09 16.88
C ALA A 80 -7.46 5.41 15.54
N ALA A 81 -6.70 5.94 14.57
CA ALA A 81 -7.14 6.18 13.19
C ALA A 81 -7.07 4.92 12.30
N GLY A 82 -6.59 3.79 12.81
CA GLY A 82 -6.41 2.55 12.04
C GLY A 82 -5.24 2.60 11.05
N VAL A 83 -4.27 3.47 11.31
CA VAL A 83 -3.05 3.65 10.49
C VAL A 83 -1.87 3.11 11.28
N GLU A 84 -1.30 2.00 10.84
CA GLU A 84 -0.06 1.49 11.44
C GLU A 84 1.13 2.35 11.01
N PRO A 85 2.12 2.57 11.92
CA PRO A 85 3.30 3.40 11.61
C PRO A 85 4.14 2.92 10.42
N ASP A 86 4.08 1.63 10.09
CA ASP A 86 4.77 0.97 8.97
C ASP A 86 3.88 0.76 7.74
N MET A 87 2.63 1.21 7.79
CA MET A 87 1.69 1.00 6.68
C MET A 87 2.07 1.80 5.45
N VAL A 88 2.12 1.12 4.32
CA VAL A 88 2.23 1.70 2.99
C VAL A 88 0.94 1.42 2.21
N ARG A 89 0.45 2.40 1.47
CA ARG A 89 -0.67 2.27 0.54
C ARG A 89 -0.17 2.39 -0.89
N LEU A 90 -0.42 1.37 -1.69
CA LEU A 90 -0.16 1.36 -3.13
C LEU A 90 -1.49 1.52 -3.89
N SER A 91 -1.57 2.53 -4.74
CA SER A 91 -2.68 2.72 -5.69
C SER A 91 -2.16 2.39 -7.09
N CYS A 92 -2.54 1.23 -7.62
CA CYS A 92 -2.05 0.75 -8.89
C CYS A 92 -2.59 1.59 -10.05
N GLY A 93 -1.69 1.94 -10.96
CA GLY A 93 -1.99 2.61 -12.22
C GLY A 93 -2.19 1.62 -13.37
N ILE A 94 -1.87 2.07 -14.58
CA ILE A 94 -2.07 1.31 -15.82
C ILE A 94 -0.75 0.86 -16.45
N GLU A 95 0.34 0.87 -15.69
CA GLU A 95 1.63 0.33 -16.14
C GLU A 95 1.53 -1.19 -16.34
N SER A 96 2.53 -1.77 -17.02
CA SER A 96 2.64 -3.23 -17.15
C SER A 96 2.67 -3.90 -15.78
N THR A 97 1.86 -4.93 -15.60
CA THR A 97 1.82 -5.71 -14.35
C THR A 97 3.19 -6.31 -14.04
N GLU A 98 3.93 -6.76 -15.05
CA GLU A 98 5.26 -7.33 -14.90
C GLU A 98 6.26 -6.30 -14.38
N ASP A 99 6.20 -5.07 -14.91
CA ASP A 99 7.06 -3.96 -14.45
C ASP A 99 6.76 -3.56 -13.01
N LEU A 100 5.47 -3.50 -12.63
CA LEU A 100 5.06 -3.20 -11.26
C LEU A 100 5.49 -4.29 -10.27
N LEU A 101 5.34 -5.55 -10.65
CA LEU A 101 5.78 -6.67 -9.81
C LEU A 101 7.31 -6.65 -9.64
N ALA A 102 8.06 -6.44 -10.73
CA ALA A 102 9.51 -6.33 -10.67
C ALA A 102 9.97 -5.15 -9.81
N ASP A 103 9.28 -3.99 -9.89
CA ASP A 103 9.58 -2.82 -9.05
C ASP A 103 9.35 -3.10 -7.57
N VAL A 104 8.25 -3.74 -7.23
CA VAL A 104 7.94 -4.11 -5.83
C VAL A 104 8.92 -5.17 -5.32
N GLU A 105 9.22 -6.20 -6.11
CA GLU A 105 10.13 -7.29 -5.73
C GLU A 105 11.54 -6.77 -5.47
N GLN A 106 12.09 -5.93 -6.37
CA GLN A 106 13.42 -5.37 -6.19
C GLN A 106 13.50 -4.43 -4.97
N ALA A 107 12.44 -3.64 -4.70
CA ALA A 107 12.38 -2.78 -3.54
C ALA A 107 12.30 -3.60 -2.22
N LEU A 108 11.51 -4.70 -2.21
CA LEU A 108 11.44 -5.62 -1.07
C LEU A 108 12.78 -6.33 -0.81
N ALA A 109 13.53 -6.65 -1.86
CA ALA A 109 14.84 -7.31 -1.73
C ALA A 109 15.89 -6.43 -1.02
N THR A 110 15.62 -5.15 -0.80
CA THR A 110 16.51 -4.23 -0.07
C THR A 110 16.29 -4.23 1.45
N LEU A 111 15.24 -4.90 1.93
CA LEU A 111 14.88 -5.01 3.35
C LEU A 111 15.59 -6.19 4.00
#